data_c4863d67b2feee28f3a44fd156091b43
#
_entry.id   c4863d67b2feee28f3a44fd156091b43
#
_cell.length_a   1.000
_cell.length_b   1.000
_cell.length_c   1.000
_cell.angle_alpha   90.00
_cell.angle_beta   90.00
_cell.angle_gamma   90.00
#
_symmetry.space_group_name_H-M   'P 1'
#
loop_
_entity.id
_entity.type
_entity.pdbx_description
1 polymer ?
#
loop_
_entity_poly.entity_id
_entity_poly.type
_entity_poly.pdbx_seq_one_letter_code
_entity_poly.pdbx_strand_id
1 'polypeptide(L)'
;MKNKISGKIVALLLTLIIVATSGMPLYAKETGDKANSFRYENGQSIAKAVPFSTLSPNAWKKIDGKYYSGDGSVIEGAVAKGIDVSHHQGTVDWKKAKEDGVEFAIIRCGFGMNQTKQDDAQWFNNVKGCEENNIPYGVYLYSYADTVKKAQSEAEHVLRLIKGHTLAYPVYYDIEEKAVLNKLTAEQLGKIAATFVNKVKAEGYQTGIYSNKSNFETFLTDSQFSQWNKWVAQYNSAACTYKGTYQIWQAADTGTIDGVNGAVDINFAMKTTSSSDNNPGTSTEKPATSATKPTTTAAKNNTRPAPVKLRTPTIKVKSSAKKKAQIIWNLKGNGVKYQVYYSTKKNKGYKKAATI
;
A
#
# COMPACT_ATOMS: atom_id res chain seq x y z
N MET A 1 -22.48 -65.30 26.68
CA MET A 1 -22.14 -64.59 25.45
C MET A 1 -21.75 -63.14 25.83
N LYS A 2 -20.48 -62.80 25.78
CA LYS A 2 -19.96 -61.46 26.16
C LYS A 2 -19.74 -60.69 24.87
N ASN A 3 -20.55 -59.68 24.60
CA ASN A 3 -20.33 -58.76 23.48
C ASN A 3 -19.28 -57.70 23.87
N LYS A 4 -18.12 -57.79 23.23
CA LYS A 4 -17.08 -56.72 23.28
C LYS A 4 -17.51 -55.60 22.34
N ILE A 5 -17.77 -54.41 22.90
CA ILE A 5 -17.92 -53.19 22.13
C ILE A 5 -16.51 -52.60 21.94
N SER A 6 -16.02 -52.68 20.71
CA SER A 6 -14.77 -52.03 20.28
C SER A 6 -14.97 -50.53 20.21
N GLY A 7 -14.43 -49.79 21.17
CA GLY A 7 -14.43 -48.34 21.14
C GLY A 7 -13.40 -47.82 20.15
N LYS A 8 -13.84 -47.31 19.00
CA LYS A 8 -13.01 -46.53 18.11
C LYS A 8 -12.69 -45.17 18.76
N ILE A 9 -11.45 -45.02 19.16
CA ILE A 9 -10.91 -43.72 19.61
C ILE A 9 -10.80 -42.85 18.39
N VAL A 10 -11.73 -41.90 18.22
CA VAL A 10 -11.60 -40.81 17.25
C VAL A 10 -10.64 -39.80 17.86
N ALA A 11 -9.41 -39.78 17.40
CA ALA A 11 -8.44 -38.75 17.74
C ALA A 11 -8.91 -37.44 17.09
N LEU A 12 -9.45 -36.54 17.90
CA LEU A 12 -9.85 -35.20 17.47
C LEU A 12 -8.57 -34.33 17.37
N LEU A 13 -8.03 -34.18 16.17
CA LEU A 13 -6.94 -33.25 15.91
C LEU A 13 -7.47 -31.81 16.05
N LEU A 14 -7.24 -31.20 17.19
CA LEU A 14 -7.49 -29.77 17.40
C LEU A 14 -6.33 -29.00 16.78
N THR A 15 -6.51 -28.45 15.59
CA THR A 15 -5.53 -27.51 15.02
C THR A 15 -5.82 -26.14 15.62
N LEU A 16 -5.00 -25.72 16.55
CA LEU A 16 -5.08 -24.40 17.16
C LEU A 16 -4.07 -23.48 16.47
N ILE A 17 -4.57 -22.46 15.79
CA ILE A 17 -3.75 -21.37 15.25
C ILE A 17 -3.88 -20.18 16.20
N ILE A 18 -2.78 -19.81 16.84
CA ILE A 18 -2.70 -18.56 17.54
C ILE A 18 -2.10 -17.55 16.57
N VAL A 19 -2.94 -16.65 16.10
CA VAL A 19 -2.51 -15.48 15.34
C VAL A 19 -2.15 -14.43 16.38
N ALA A 20 -0.85 -14.20 16.60
CA ALA A 20 -0.42 -12.97 17.21
C ALA A 20 -0.83 -11.88 16.22
N THR A 21 -1.82 -11.09 16.57
CA THR A 21 -2.30 -10.02 15.71
C THR A 21 -1.30 -8.86 15.71
N SER A 22 -0.20 -9.02 14.97
CA SER A 22 0.15 -8.02 14.02
C SER A 22 -0.86 -8.20 12.89
N GLY A 23 -1.94 -7.41 12.88
CA GLY A 23 -3.15 -7.52 12.09
C GLY A 23 -3.05 -8.30 10.77
N MET A 24 -3.32 -9.59 10.77
CA MET A 24 -3.76 -10.25 9.55
C MET A 24 -5.28 -10.05 9.48
N PRO A 25 -5.78 -9.30 8.50
CA PRO A 25 -7.22 -9.17 8.32
C PRO A 25 -7.81 -10.53 7.95
N LEU A 26 -8.84 -10.95 8.65
CA LEU A 26 -9.79 -11.89 8.07
C LEU A 26 -10.29 -11.24 6.78
N TYR A 27 -10.19 -11.93 5.66
CA TYR A 27 -10.80 -11.52 4.40
C TYR A 27 -12.25 -11.11 4.65
N ALA A 28 -12.47 -9.84 4.85
CA ALA A 28 -13.79 -9.27 4.65
C ALA A 28 -14.04 -9.38 3.14
N LYS A 29 -15.13 -10.01 2.74
CA LYS A 29 -15.57 -10.01 1.35
C LYS A 29 -15.72 -8.55 0.96
N GLU A 30 -14.77 -8.04 0.18
CA GLU A 30 -14.78 -6.66 -0.29
C GLU A 30 -15.98 -6.47 -1.21
N THR A 31 -17.06 -6.01 -0.63
CA THR A 31 -18.21 -5.52 -1.38
C THR A 31 -17.96 -4.04 -1.62
N GLY A 32 -17.27 -3.69 -2.65
CA GLY A 32 -17.09 -2.28 -2.99
C GLY A 32 -15.80 -1.95 -3.74
N ASP A 33 -14.71 -2.61 -3.43
CA ASP A 33 -13.41 -2.27 -3.99
C ASP A 33 -13.27 -2.50 -5.51
N LYS A 34 -14.07 -3.40 -6.07
CA LYS A 34 -14.09 -3.66 -7.53
C LYS A 34 -14.94 -2.68 -8.33
N ALA A 35 -15.79 -1.92 -7.65
CA ALA A 35 -16.77 -1.08 -8.32
C ALA A 35 -16.23 0.30 -8.72
N ASN A 36 -15.04 0.68 -8.25
CA ASN A 36 -14.77 2.08 -8.00
C ASN A 36 -13.48 2.60 -8.59
N SER A 37 -12.74 1.82 -9.38
CA SER A 37 -11.70 2.39 -10.21
C SER A 37 -12.34 2.95 -11.51
N PHE A 38 -11.71 3.95 -12.13
CA PHE A 38 -12.19 4.47 -13.43
C PHE A 38 -12.25 3.40 -14.52
N ARG A 39 -11.69 2.23 -14.28
CA ARG A 39 -11.74 1.03 -15.14
C ARG A 39 -12.97 0.17 -14.91
N TYR A 40 -13.69 0.39 -13.83
CA TYR A 40 -14.83 -0.43 -13.45
C TYR A 40 -16.05 0.45 -13.19
N GLU A 41 -17.20 -0.03 -13.61
CA GLU A 41 -18.50 0.54 -13.29
C GLU A 41 -19.41 -0.61 -12.83
N ASN A 42 -19.95 -0.49 -11.60
CA ASN A 42 -20.79 -1.53 -11.00
C ASN A 42 -20.12 -2.92 -10.98
N GLY A 43 -18.80 -2.96 -10.76
CA GLY A 43 -18.01 -4.21 -10.75
C GLY A 43 -17.74 -4.81 -12.14
N GLN A 44 -18.17 -4.13 -13.23
CA GLN A 44 -17.85 -4.51 -14.60
C GLN A 44 -16.72 -3.66 -15.14
N SER A 45 -15.73 -4.26 -15.76
CA SER A 45 -14.67 -3.50 -16.43
C SER A 45 -15.26 -2.69 -17.59
N ILE A 46 -15.10 -1.36 -17.52
CA ILE A 46 -15.44 -0.43 -18.61
C ILE A 46 -14.23 -0.10 -19.49
N ALA A 47 -13.05 -0.54 -19.07
CA ALA A 47 -11.86 -0.43 -19.88
C ALA A 47 -12.05 -1.34 -21.10
N LYS A 48 -12.50 -0.77 -22.20
CA LYS A 48 -12.08 -1.27 -23.49
C LYS A 48 -10.59 -1.00 -23.52
N ALA A 49 -9.77 -2.00 -23.15
CA ALA A 49 -8.39 -2.00 -23.53
C ALA A 49 -8.38 -1.75 -25.03
N VAL A 50 -8.02 -0.55 -25.44
CA VAL A 50 -7.54 -0.34 -26.80
C VAL A 50 -6.16 -0.95 -26.75
N PRO A 51 -5.96 -2.18 -27.24
CA PRO A 51 -4.61 -2.75 -27.20
C PRO A 51 -3.75 -1.76 -27.97
N PHE A 52 -2.56 -1.45 -27.45
CA PHE A 52 -1.46 -1.21 -28.36
C PHE A 52 -1.51 -2.40 -29.31
N SER A 53 -1.83 -2.19 -30.57
CA SER A 53 -2.10 -3.26 -31.52
C SER A 53 -0.92 -4.22 -31.69
N THR A 54 0.26 -3.82 -31.21
CA THR A 54 1.44 -4.64 -30.93
C THR A 54 2.35 -3.87 -29.98
N LEU A 55 2.60 -4.41 -28.78
CA LEU A 55 3.65 -3.90 -27.92
C LEU A 55 5.00 -4.06 -28.63
N SER A 56 5.81 -3.02 -28.59
CA SER A 56 7.19 -3.07 -29.07
C SER A 56 7.99 -4.13 -28.28
N PRO A 57 8.97 -4.81 -28.88
CA PRO A 57 9.91 -5.65 -28.13
C PRO A 57 10.64 -4.91 -27.02
N ASN A 58 10.72 -3.58 -27.10
CA ASN A 58 11.33 -2.70 -26.10
C ASN A 58 10.33 -2.13 -25.09
N ALA A 59 9.04 -2.49 -25.20
CA ALA A 59 8.00 -1.96 -24.33
C ALA A 59 8.36 -2.10 -22.85
N TRP A 60 8.24 -1.00 -22.11
CA TRP A 60 8.44 -0.90 -20.66
C TRP A 60 9.84 -1.29 -20.17
N LYS A 61 10.83 -1.33 -21.06
CA LYS A 61 12.22 -1.67 -20.73
C LYS A 61 13.06 -0.41 -20.53
N LYS A 62 14.17 -0.60 -19.79
CA LYS A 62 15.28 0.34 -19.71
C LYS A 62 16.41 -0.18 -20.56
N ILE A 63 16.82 0.57 -21.59
CA ILE A 63 17.91 0.22 -22.53
C ILE A 63 18.82 1.43 -22.63
N ASP A 64 20.12 1.25 -22.40
CA ASP A 64 21.13 2.32 -22.42
C ASP A 64 20.73 3.55 -21.59
N GLY A 65 20.15 3.30 -20.41
CA GLY A 65 19.72 4.35 -19.48
C GLY A 65 18.42 5.05 -19.85
N LYS A 66 17.78 4.73 -20.97
CA LYS A 66 16.51 5.31 -21.42
C LYS A 66 15.36 4.34 -21.19
N TYR A 67 14.19 4.88 -20.85
CA TYR A 67 12.95 4.11 -20.70
C TYR A 67 12.13 4.20 -21.98
N TYR A 68 11.45 3.10 -22.31
CA TYR A 68 10.66 2.96 -23.54
C TYR A 68 9.20 2.69 -23.21
N SER A 69 8.32 3.38 -23.94
CA SER A 69 6.88 3.19 -23.84
C SER A 69 6.39 1.92 -24.53
N GLY A 70 5.09 1.65 -24.48
CA GLY A 70 4.50 0.45 -25.08
C GLY A 70 4.71 0.34 -26.59
N ASP A 71 4.80 1.45 -27.32
CA ASP A 71 5.07 1.49 -28.76
C ASP A 71 6.57 1.50 -29.10
N GLY A 72 7.44 1.56 -28.10
CA GLY A 72 8.89 1.61 -28.28
C GLY A 72 9.47 3.01 -28.42
N SER A 73 8.69 4.06 -28.24
CA SER A 73 9.18 5.43 -28.15
C SER A 73 9.92 5.67 -26.84
N VAL A 74 10.92 6.54 -26.84
CA VAL A 74 11.60 6.95 -25.60
C VAL A 74 10.64 7.78 -24.74
N ILE A 75 10.60 7.47 -23.45
CA ILE A 75 9.86 8.26 -22.47
C ILE A 75 10.79 9.37 -21.96
N GLU A 76 10.66 10.54 -22.55
CA GLU A 76 11.50 11.70 -22.21
C GLU A 76 11.25 12.12 -20.75
N GLY A 77 12.33 12.34 -20.01
CA GLY A 77 12.27 12.76 -18.61
C GLY A 77 11.95 11.66 -17.60
N ALA A 78 11.76 10.42 -18.03
CA ALA A 78 11.64 9.29 -17.09
C ALA A 78 12.97 9.03 -16.38
N VAL A 79 12.92 8.85 -15.06
CA VAL A 79 14.11 8.63 -14.21
C VAL A 79 14.08 7.29 -13.47
N ALA A 80 12.91 6.67 -13.31
CA ALA A 80 12.75 5.33 -12.75
C ALA A 80 11.49 4.66 -13.27
N LYS A 81 11.53 3.30 -13.42
CA LYS A 81 10.37 2.45 -13.69
C LYS A 81 9.88 1.82 -12.40
N GLY A 82 8.59 1.87 -12.15
CA GLY A 82 7.97 1.26 -10.99
C GLY A 82 6.66 0.55 -11.30
N ILE A 83 6.09 -0.02 -10.27
CA ILE A 83 4.76 -0.63 -10.30
C ILE A 83 3.91 -0.08 -9.15
N ASP A 84 2.60 -0.08 -9.31
CA ASP A 84 1.74 0.04 -8.17
C ASP A 84 0.93 -1.24 -7.95
N VAL A 85 0.72 -1.57 -6.68
CA VAL A 85 0.17 -2.86 -6.27
C VAL A 85 -0.82 -2.70 -5.12
N SER A 86 -1.73 -3.64 -5.07
CA SER A 86 -2.69 -3.84 -4.00
C SER A 86 -2.89 -5.34 -3.75
N HIS A 87 -3.92 -5.69 -2.98
CA HIS A 87 -4.31 -7.10 -2.82
C HIS A 87 -4.69 -7.78 -4.15
N HIS A 88 -5.01 -7.02 -5.21
CA HIS A 88 -5.38 -7.57 -6.51
C HIS A 88 -4.24 -8.36 -7.18
N GLN A 89 -2.99 -7.98 -6.93
CA GLN A 89 -1.81 -8.70 -7.41
C GLN A 89 -1.46 -9.93 -6.56
N GLY A 90 -2.18 -10.14 -5.43
CA GLY A 90 -1.88 -11.21 -4.50
C GLY A 90 -0.50 -11.07 -3.86
N THR A 91 0.19 -12.18 -3.67
CA THR A 91 1.56 -12.17 -3.13
C THR A 91 2.56 -11.89 -4.23
N VAL A 92 3.36 -10.84 -4.05
CA VAL A 92 4.43 -10.44 -4.97
C VAL A 92 5.76 -11.02 -4.51
N ASP A 93 6.52 -11.62 -5.43
CA ASP A 93 7.94 -11.95 -5.24
C ASP A 93 8.78 -10.70 -5.59
N TRP A 94 9.00 -9.86 -4.59
CA TRP A 94 9.68 -8.59 -4.76
C TRP A 94 11.14 -8.69 -5.20
N LYS A 95 11.78 -9.84 -4.93
CA LYS A 95 13.13 -10.08 -5.43
C LYS A 95 13.12 -10.20 -6.95
N LYS A 96 12.22 -11.04 -7.50
CA LYS A 96 12.07 -11.18 -8.95
C LYS A 96 11.61 -9.89 -9.61
N ALA A 97 10.66 -9.18 -9.00
CA ALA A 97 10.20 -7.90 -9.51
C ALA A 97 11.35 -6.89 -9.64
N LYS A 98 12.25 -6.84 -8.65
CA LYS A 98 13.46 -6.02 -8.72
C LYS A 98 14.42 -6.48 -9.83
N GLU A 99 14.65 -7.78 -9.95
CA GLU A 99 15.48 -8.36 -10.99
C GLU A 99 14.92 -8.08 -12.40
N ASP A 100 13.59 -7.97 -12.56
CA ASP A 100 12.90 -7.57 -13.79
C ASP A 100 12.82 -6.03 -13.97
N GLY A 101 13.58 -5.29 -13.18
CA GLY A 101 13.79 -3.85 -13.35
C GLY A 101 12.75 -2.95 -12.69
N VAL A 102 12.08 -3.41 -11.64
CA VAL A 102 11.28 -2.54 -10.76
C VAL A 102 12.22 -1.74 -9.87
N GLU A 103 12.22 -0.42 -10.05
CA GLU A 103 13.09 0.51 -9.34
C GLU A 103 12.35 1.24 -8.19
N PHE A 104 11.01 1.27 -8.20
CA PHE A 104 10.18 1.77 -7.10
C PHE A 104 8.79 1.12 -7.07
N ALA A 105 8.08 1.30 -5.99
CA ALA A 105 6.70 0.85 -5.86
C ALA A 105 5.79 1.91 -5.24
N ILE A 106 4.50 1.93 -5.61
CA ILE A 106 3.45 2.64 -4.87
C ILE A 106 2.46 1.60 -4.36
N ILE A 107 2.34 1.47 -3.05
CA ILE A 107 1.63 0.37 -2.40
C ILE A 107 0.30 0.86 -1.85
N ARG A 108 -0.81 0.21 -2.20
CA ARG A 108 -2.08 0.51 -1.56
C ARG A 108 -2.04 0.15 -0.08
N CYS A 109 -2.25 1.12 0.79
CA CYS A 109 -2.36 0.85 2.21
C CYS A 109 -3.78 0.46 2.63
N GLY A 110 -4.79 0.92 1.91
CA GLY A 110 -6.19 0.65 2.18
C GLY A 110 -7.11 1.52 1.35
N PHE A 111 -8.38 1.54 1.72
CA PHE A 111 -9.42 2.34 1.08
C PHE A 111 -10.40 2.88 2.11
N GLY A 112 -10.96 4.08 1.85
CA GLY A 112 -11.97 4.68 2.68
C GLY A 112 -11.52 4.98 4.13
N MET A 113 -12.50 5.13 5.01
CA MET A 113 -12.32 5.58 6.39
C MET A 113 -11.46 4.63 7.23
N ASN A 114 -10.90 5.14 8.34
CA ASN A 114 -10.02 4.42 9.26
C ASN A 114 -10.71 3.25 9.98
N GLN A 115 -10.82 2.14 9.30
CA GLN A 115 -11.36 0.88 9.79
C GLN A 115 -10.42 -0.25 9.37
N THR A 116 -10.04 -1.12 10.29
CA THR A 116 -9.10 -2.23 10.00
C THR A 116 -9.57 -3.20 8.92
N LYS A 117 -10.87 -3.29 8.68
CA LYS A 117 -11.44 -4.08 7.58
C LYS A 117 -11.22 -3.47 6.20
N GLN A 118 -10.80 -2.21 6.15
CA GLN A 118 -10.49 -1.45 4.95
C GLN A 118 -8.99 -1.34 4.69
N ASP A 119 -8.16 -1.93 5.56
CA ASP A 119 -6.72 -2.08 5.30
C ASP A 119 -6.54 -3.01 4.09
N ASP A 120 -5.59 -2.70 3.21
CA ASP A 120 -5.29 -3.59 2.09
C ASP A 120 -4.72 -4.92 2.61
N ALA A 121 -5.26 -6.03 2.12
CA ALA A 121 -4.92 -7.37 2.61
C ALA A 121 -3.44 -7.74 2.37
N GLN A 122 -2.78 -7.11 1.39
CA GLN A 122 -1.37 -7.32 1.07
C GLN A 122 -0.46 -6.19 1.56
N TRP A 123 -0.99 -5.20 2.28
CA TRP A 123 -0.22 -4.05 2.75
C TRP A 123 1.10 -4.45 3.42
N PHE A 124 1.02 -5.27 4.48
CA PHE A 124 2.21 -5.68 5.23
C PHE A 124 3.17 -6.53 4.41
N ASN A 125 2.67 -7.41 3.55
CA ASN A 125 3.50 -8.25 2.70
C ASN A 125 4.26 -7.42 1.67
N ASN A 126 3.58 -6.44 1.05
CA ASN A 126 4.18 -5.57 0.04
C ASN A 126 5.22 -4.63 0.66
N VAL A 127 4.91 -3.98 1.78
CA VAL A 127 5.87 -3.13 2.50
C VAL A 127 7.10 -3.92 2.93
N LYS A 128 6.88 -5.07 3.58
CA LYS A 128 7.97 -5.95 3.99
C LYS A 128 8.84 -6.38 2.81
N GLY A 129 8.21 -6.76 1.70
CA GLY A 129 8.92 -7.19 0.49
C GLY A 129 9.76 -6.06 -0.11
N CYS A 130 9.25 -4.83 -0.17
CA CYS A 130 10.00 -3.67 -0.62
C CYS A 130 11.18 -3.38 0.31
N GLU A 131 10.97 -3.37 1.63
CA GLU A 131 12.02 -3.11 2.62
C GLU A 131 13.13 -4.16 2.59
N GLU A 132 12.79 -5.46 2.51
CA GLU A 132 13.76 -6.56 2.45
C GLU A 132 14.59 -6.56 1.16
N ASN A 133 14.03 -6.05 0.06
CA ASN A 133 14.71 -5.98 -1.23
C ASN A 133 15.28 -4.60 -1.55
N ASN A 134 15.24 -3.63 -0.63
CA ASN A 134 15.69 -2.26 -0.84
C ASN A 134 15.05 -1.65 -2.11
N ILE A 135 13.73 -1.77 -2.25
CA ILE A 135 12.93 -1.09 -3.27
C ILE A 135 12.32 0.14 -2.60
N PRO A 136 12.67 1.35 -3.02
CA PRO A 136 12.05 2.57 -2.51
C PRO A 136 10.57 2.57 -2.84
N TYR A 137 9.73 2.99 -1.86
CA TYR A 137 8.29 2.98 -2.07
C TYR A 137 7.58 4.20 -1.51
N GLY A 138 6.42 4.47 -2.06
CA GLY A 138 5.38 5.32 -1.53
C GLY A 138 4.10 4.53 -1.29
N VAL A 139 3.05 5.22 -0.89
CA VAL A 139 1.77 4.58 -0.60
C VAL A 139 0.60 5.32 -1.21
N TYR A 140 -0.52 4.63 -1.41
CA TYR A 140 -1.77 5.29 -1.76
C TYR A 140 -2.95 4.73 -0.96
N LEU A 141 -3.97 5.57 -0.80
CA LEU A 141 -5.26 5.21 -0.24
C LEU A 141 -6.35 5.55 -1.24
N TYR A 142 -7.17 4.56 -1.61
CA TYR A 142 -8.34 4.76 -2.46
C TYR A 142 -9.45 5.48 -1.69
N SER A 143 -9.86 6.64 -2.18
CA SER A 143 -10.79 7.52 -1.48
C SER A 143 -12.26 7.28 -1.84
N TYR A 144 -13.10 7.23 -0.80
CA TYR A 144 -14.56 7.31 -0.88
C TYR A 144 -15.11 8.58 -0.21
N ALA A 145 -14.25 9.53 0.13
CA ALA A 145 -14.65 10.70 0.87
C ALA A 145 -15.50 11.66 0.02
N ASP A 146 -16.75 11.78 0.39
CA ASP A 146 -17.67 12.79 -0.10
C ASP A 146 -17.91 13.94 0.89
N THR A 147 -17.18 13.93 2.01
CA THR A 147 -17.18 14.96 3.06
C THR A 147 -15.79 15.15 3.66
N VAL A 148 -15.52 16.35 4.19
CA VAL A 148 -14.29 16.67 4.92
C VAL A 148 -14.06 15.71 6.10
N LYS A 149 -15.13 15.32 6.83
CA LYS A 149 -15.03 14.36 7.93
C LYS A 149 -14.54 12.99 7.50
N LYS A 150 -14.99 12.50 6.32
CA LYS A 150 -14.49 11.23 5.76
C LYS A 150 -13.02 11.37 5.35
N ALA A 151 -12.65 12.45 4.66
CA ALA A 151 -11.26 12.70 4.28
C ALA A 151 -10.32 12.78 5.49
N GLN A 152 -10.77 13.37 6.61
CA GLN A 152 -10.02 13.37 7.85
C GLN A 152 -9.79 11.93 8.36
N SER A 153 -10.82 11.10 8.34
CA SER A 153 -10.73 9.70 8.74
C SER A 153 -9.83 8.89 7.80
N GLU A 154 -9.87 9.17 6.50
CA GLU A 154 -8.98 8.53 5.51
C GLU A 154 -7.51 8.92 5.71
N ALA A 155 -7.23 10.17 6.08
CA ALA A 155 -5.87 10.58 6.47
C ALA A 155 -5.40 9.85 7.75
N GLU A 156 -6.26 9.69 8.75
CA GLU A 156 -5.98 8.90 9.95
C GLU A 156 -5.73 7.42 9.63
N HIS A 157 -6.43 6.88 8.63
CA HIS A 157 -6.24 5.53 8.14
C HIS A 157 -4.81 5.33 7.64
N VAL A 158 -4.37 6.19 6.72
CA VAL A 158 -3.00 6.13 6.18
C VAL A 158 -1.98 6.30 7.30
N LEU A 159 -2.11 7.34 8.14
CA LEU A 159 -1.15 7.63 9.20
C LEU A 159 -1.01 6.49 10.21
N ARG A 160 -2.08 5.73 10.44
CA ARG A 160 -2.04 4.53 11.28
C ARG A 160 -1.18 3.44 10.65
N LEU A 161 -1.29 3.24 9.34
CA LEU A 161 -0.63 2.15 8.63
C LEU A 161 0.84 2.45 8.34
N ILE A 162 1.17 3.69 7.97
CA ILE A 162 2.55 4.08 7.65
C ILE A 162 3.42 4.40 8.87
N LYS A 163 2.84 4.36 10.06
CA LYS A 163 3.57 4.68 11.28
C LYS A 163 4.76 3.74 11.50
N GLY A 164 5.94 4.32 11.52
CA GLY A 164 7.20 3.59 11.73
C GLY A 164 7.86 3.11 10.44
N HIS A 165 7.26 3.37 9.28
CA HIS A 165 7.85 3.13 7.98
C HIS A 165 8.48 4.41 7.40
N THR A 166 9.54 4.24 6.62
CA THR A 166 10.21 5.34 5.90
C THR A 166 9.80 5.29 4.44
N LEU A 167 9.15 6.34 3.98
CA LEU A 167 8.68 6.43 2.60
C LEU A 167 9.68 7.24 1.76
N ALA A 168 10.09 6.70 0.63
CA ALA A 168 10.92 7.38 -0.36
C ALA A 168 10.09 8.19 -1.38
N TYR A 169 8.83 7.80 -1.54
CA TYR A 169 7.85 8.47 -2.39
C TYR A 169 6.68 8.98 -1.57
N PRO A 170 5.88 9.93 -2.11
CA PRO A 170 4.76 10.52 -1.38
C PRO A 170 3.67 9.52 -0.96
N VAL A 171 2.83 10.00 -0.03
CA VAL A 171 1.50 9.45 0.22
C VAL A 171 0.54 10.06 -0.80
N TYR A 172 -0.03 9.23 -1.66
CA TYR A 172 -0.98 9.65 -2.67
C TYR A 172 -2.42 9.44 -2.19
N TYR A 173 -3.21 10.50 -2.35
CA TYR A 173 -4.66 10.43 -2.17
C TYR A 173 -5.28 10.13 -3.52
N ASP A 174 -5.85 8.95 -3.67
CA ASP A 174 -6.42 8.44 -4.90
C ASP A 174 -7.89 8.86 -5.02
N ILE A 175 -8.14 9.85 -5.89
CA ILE A 175 -9.46 10.47 -6.09
C ILE A 175 -9.96 10.12 -7.48
N GLU A 176 -10.66 9.00 -7.59
CA GLU A 176 -11.20 8.53 -8.88
C GLU A 176 -12.62 7.96 -8.78
N GLU A 177 -13.20 7.92 -7.57
CA GLU A 177 -14.53 7.39 -7.33
C GLU A 177 -15.61 8.19 -8.08
N LYS A 178 -16.18 7.61 -9.12
CA LYS A 178 -17.17 8.31 -10.00
C LYS A 178 -18.39 8.82 -9.23
N ALA A 179 -18.88 8.07 -8.25
CA ALA A 179 -20.02 8.49 -7.43
C ALA A 179 -19.72 9.74 -6.61
N VAL A 180 -18.44 9.94 -6.22
CA VAL A 180 -17.98 11.14 -5.53
C VAL A 180 -17.75 12.28 -6.54
N LEU A 181 -17.00 12.01 -7.60
CA LEU A 181 -16.67 13.01 -8.63
C LEU A 181 -17.93 13.64 -9.27
N ASN A 182 -18.92 12.82 -9.61
CA ASN A 182 -20.17 13.31 -10.22
C ASN A 182 -21.11 14.04 -9.24
N LYS A 183 -20.88 13.90 -7.94
CA LYS A 183 -21.73 14.49 -6.88
C LYS A 183 -21.23 15.85 -6.41
N LEU A 184 -19.92 16.08 -6.46
CA LEU A 184 -19.27 17.21 -5.81
C LEU A 184 -18.75 18.23 -6.83
N THR A 185 -18.73 19.50 -6.42
CA THR A 185 -18.10 20.56 -7.20
C THR A 185 -16.56 20.48 -7.07
N ALA A 186 -15.84 21.11 -8.00
CA ALA A 186 -14.38 21.20 -7.95
C ALA A 186 -13.89 21.81 -6.61
N GLU A 187 -14.55 22.84 -6.11
CA GLU A 187 -14.23 23.45 -4.81
C GLU A 187 -14.41 22.48 -3.64
N GLN A 188 -15.50 21.69 -3.64
CA GLN A 188 -15.74 20.68 -2.60
C GLN A 188 -14.70 19.57 -2.65
N LEU A 189 -14.32 19.11 -3.85
CA LEU A 189 -13.23 18.15 -4.05
C LEU A 189 -11.89 18.73 -3.55
N GLY A 190 -11.62 20.01 -3.85
CA GLY A 190 -10.44 20.71 -3.35
C GLY A 190 -10.37 20.75 -1.82
N LYS A 191 -11.47 21.08 -1.15
CA LYS A 191 -11.55 21.08 0.34
C LYS A 191 -11.35 19.69 0.94
N ILE A 192 -11.90 18.67 0.33
CA ILE A 192 -11.73 17.27 0.75
C ILE A 192 -10.26 16.86 0.60
N ALA A 193 -9.68 17.10 -0.56
CA ALA A 193 -8.28 16.78 -0.83
C ALA A 193 -7.33 17.55 0.11
N ALA A 194 -7.56 18.84 0.32
CA ALA A 194 -6.79 19.67 1.25
C ALA A 194 -6.81 19.14 2.68
N THR A 195 -7.97 18.64 3.14
CA THR A 195 -8.10 18.05 4.48
C THR A 195 -7.18 16.85 4.65
N PHE A 196 -7.17 15.94 3.69
CA PHE A 196 -6.29 14.78 3.70
C PHE A 196 -4.81 15.21 3.62
N VAL A 197 -4.48 16.00 2.61
CA VAL A 197 -3.10 16.45 2.33
C VAL A 197 -2.50 17.17 3.53
N ASN A 198 -3.21 18.14 4.11
CA ASN A 198 -2.71 18.95 5.22
C ASN A 198 -2.49 18.10 6.47
N LYS A 199 -3.39 17.14 6.75
CA LYS A 199 -3.25 16.26 7.90
C LYS A 199 -2.04 15.32 7.77
N VAL A 200 -1.81 14.75 6.58
CA VAL A 200 -0.66 13.88 6.32
C VAL A 200 0.65 14.68 6.31
N LYS A 201 0.66 15.88 5.73
CA LYS A 201 1.81 16.81 5.76
C LYS A 201 2.19 17.25 7.17
N ALA A 202 1.21 17.47 8.03
CA ALA A 202 1.46 17.86 9.42
C ALA A 202 2.25 16.80 10.21
N GLU A 203 2.18 15.53 9.79
CA GLU A 203 2.97 14.42 10.34
C GLU A 203 4.33 14.22 9.64
N GLY A 204 4.72 15.16 8.75
CA GLY A 204 6.03 15.18 8.10
C GLY A 204 6.15 14.38 6.80
N TYR A 205 5.06 13.84 6.27
CA TYR A 205 5.10 13.07 5.03
C TYR A 205 4.89 13.96 3.79
N GLN A 206 5.57 13.62 2.70
CA GLN A 206 5.24 14.17 1.40
C GLN A 206 3.90 13.63 0.92
N THR A 207 3.14 14.45 0.20
CA THR A 207 1.81 14.07 -0.29
C THR A 207 1.62 14.40 -1.76
N GLY A 208 0.74 13.69 -2.40
CA GLY A 208 0.30 13.92 -3.78
C GLY A 208 -1.13 13.47 -4.00
N ILE A 209 -1.63 13.73 -5.19
CA ILE A 209 -2.94 13.30 -5.66
C ILE A 209 -2.75 12.34 -6.83
N TYR A 210 -3.44 11.20 -6.78
CA TYR A 210 -3.60 10.34 -7.94
C TYR A 210 -4.98 10.50 -8.54
N SER A 211 -5.03 10.56 -9.83
CA SER A 211 -6.21 10.34 -10.65
C SER A 211 -5.82 10.12 -12.12
N ASN A 212 -6.79 9.82 -12.98
CA ASN A 212 -6.53 9.81 -14.41
C ASN A 212 -6.53 11.23 -15.01
N LYS A 213 -5.90 11.37 -16.18
CA LYS A 213 -5.78 12.64 -16.90
C LYS A 213 -7.12 13.35 -17.06
N SER A 214 -8.17 12.63 -17.47
CA SER A 214 -9.50 13.22 -17.69
C SER A 214 -10.07 13.83 -16.41
N ASN A 215 -9.94 13.14 -15.27
CA ASN A 215 -10.41 13.64 -13.99
C ASN A 215 -9.67 14.93 -13.57
N PHE A 216 -8.35 15.00 -13.79
CA PHE A 216 -7.59 16.23 -13.53
C PHE A 216 -8.02 17.39 -14.43
N GLU A 217 -8.50 17.12 -15.64
CA GLU A 217 -8.95 18.14 -16.60
C GLU A 217 -10.42 18.53 -16.45
N THR A 218 -11.25 17.71 -15.77
CA THR A 218 -12.69 17.92 -15.71
C THR A 218 -13.26 18.12 -14.30
N PHE A 219 -12.74 17.41 -13.29
CA PHE A 219 -13.28 17.43 -11.93
C PHE A 219 -12.32 18.07 -10.92
N LEU A 220 -11.01 17.74 -10.99
CA LEU A 220 -10.00 18.17 -10.03
C LEU A 220 -9.36 19.49 -10.48
N THR A 221 -10.22 20.48 -10.80
CA THR A 221 -9.84 21.76 -11.43
C THR A 221 -9.74 22.93 -10.45
N ASP A 222 -10.04 22.71 -9.15
CA ASP A 222 -9.82 23.73 -8.13
C ASP A 222 -8.33 24.08 -8.03
N SER A 223 -8.03 25.37 -7.80
CA SER A 223 -6.65 25.88 -7.79
C SER A 223 -5.74 25.19 -6.79
N GLN A 224 -6.27 24.62 -5.72
CA GLN A 224 -5.49 23.87 -4.73
C GLN A 224 -4.78 22.67 -5.33
N PHE A 225 -5.39 21.99 -6.33
CA PHE A 225 -4.77 20.86 -7.00
C PHE A 225 -3.47 21.21 -7.73
N SER A 226 -3.27 22.48 -8.13
CA SER A 226 -2.03 22.91 -8.77
C SER A 226 -0.80 22.86 -7.84
N GLN A 227 -1.01 22.89 -6.52
CA GLN A 227 0.02 22.97 -5.50
C GLN A 227 0.57 21.62 -5.05
N TRP A 228 -0.06 20.53 -5.44
CA TRP A 228 0.28 19.19 -4.96
C TRP A 228 0.94 18.35 -6.05
N ASN A 229 1.83 17.45 -5.62
CA ASN A 229 2.38 16.42 -6.48
C ASN A 229 1.27 15.63 -7.15
N LYS A 230 1.47 15.26 -8.41
CA LYS A 230 0.48 14.46 -9.14
C LYS A 230 1.06 13.16 -9.64
N TRP A 231 0.30 12.13 -9.48
CA TRP A 231 0.46 10.84 -10.11
C TRP A 231 -0.70 10.68 -11.11
N VAL A 232 -0.38 10.73 -12.39
CA VAL A 232 -1.37 10.82 -13.47
C VAL A 232 -1.45 9.49 -14.21
N ALA A 233 -2.64 8.90 -14.28
CA ALA A 233 -2.90 7.76 -15.15
C ALA A 233 -3.34 8.21 -16.54
N GLN A 234 -2.64 7.71 -17.54
CA GLN A 234 -3.02 7.81 -18.95
C GLN A 234 -2.44 6.62 -19.68
N TYR A 235 -3.30 5.72 -20.11
CA TYR A 235 -2.92 4.48 -20.80
C TYR A 235 -2.98 4.63 -22.31
N ASN A 236 -2.41 3.65 -23.02
CA ASN A 236 -2.43 3.57 -24.49
C ASN A 236 -1.89 4.84 -25.18
N SER A 237 -0.83 5.40 -24.59
CA SER A 237 -0.17 6.60 -25.09
C SER A 237 1.37 6.37 -25.06
N ALA A 238 2.07 6.95 -26.03
CA ALA A 238 3.53 6.93 -26.04
C ALA A 238 4.14 7.83 -24.95
N ALA A 239 3.37 8.82 -24.50
CA ALA A 239 3.76 9.73 -23.44
C ALA A 239 2.53 10.26 -22.71
N CYS A 240 2.68 10.72 -21.47
CA CYS A 240 1.63 11.44 -20.78
C CYS A 240 1.41 12.81 -21.45
N THR A 241 0.18 13.08 -21.87
CA THR A 241 -0.19 14.35 -22.54
C THR A 241 -0.88 15.34 -21.61
N TYR A 242 -0.93 15.05 -20.31
CA TYR A 242 -1.41 16.00 -19.30
C TYR A 242 -0.58 17.28 -19.32
N LYS A 243 -1.23 18.44 -19.36
CA LYS A 243 -0.54 19.73 -19.55
C LYS A 243 -0.03 20.35 -18.25
N GLY A 244 -0.49 19.88 -17.09
CA GLY A 244 0.02 20.30 -15.79
C GLY A 244 1.30 19.57 -15.40
N THR A 245 1.91 19.98 -14.29
CA THR A 245 3.05 19.27 -13.72
C THR A 245 2.62 17.96 -13.08
N TYR A 246 3.43 16.90 -13.23
CA TYR A 246 3.24 15.62 -12.58
C TYR A 246 4.59 14.96 -12.28
N GLN A 247 4.65 14.13 -11.27
CA GLN A 247 5.86 13.44 -10.82
C GLN A 247 5.89 11.98 -11.18
N ILE A 248 4.70 11.36 -11.32
CA ILE A 248 4.60 9.96 -11.77
C ILE A 248 3.55 9.89 -12.88
N TRP A 249 3.87 9.13 -13.90
CA TRP A 249 2.95 8.71 -14.95
C TRP A 249 2.67 7.21 -14.83
N GLN A 250 1.41 6.83 -14.62
CA GLN A 250 0.94 5.46 -14.74
C GLN A 250 0.59 5.22 -16.21
N ALA A 251 1.46 4.46 -16.89
CA ALA A 251 1.48 4.36 -18.33
C ALA A 251 0.67 3.18 -18.89
N ALA A 252 0.50 2.13 -18.10
CA ALA A 252 -0.25 0.95 -18.48
C ALA A 252 -0.87 0.27 -17.26
N ASP A 253 -1.93 -0.49 -17.48
CA ASP A 253 -2.64 -1.33 -16.51
C ASP A 253 -2.55 -2.83 -16.87
N THR A 254 -1.76 -3.16 -17.85
CA THR A 254 -1.62 -4.50 -18.43
C THR A 254 -0.18 -4.94 -18.52
N GLY A 255 0.67 -4.36 -17.67
CA GLY A 255 2.09 -4.72 -17.59
C GLY A 255 2.27 -6.16 -17.10
N THR A 256 3.39 -6.75 -17.48
CA THR A 256 3.86 -8.05 -16.98
C THR A 256 5.22 -7.83 -16.31
N ILE A 257 5.34 -8.28 -15.07
CA ILE A 257 6.57 -8.20 -14.27
C ILE A 257 6.81 -9.56 -13.61
N ASP A 258 8.02 -10.06 -13.72
CA ASP A 258 8.40 -11.30 -13.06
C ASP A 258 8.20 -11.19 -11.55
N GLY A 259 7.59 -12.22 -10.96
CA GLY A 259 7.25 -12.19 -9.53
C GLY A 259 5.88 -11.59 -9.22
N VAL A 260 5.18 -11.00 -10.18
CA VAL A 260 3.79 -10.54 -10.03
C VAL A 260 2.85 -11.48 -10.78
N ASN A 261 1.80 -11.93 -10.12
CA ASN A 261 0.83 -12.81 -10.74
C ASN A 261 -0.26 -12.00 -11.48
N GLY A 262 -0.29 -12.13 -12.80
CA GLY A 262 -1.24 -11.42 -13.66
C GLY A 262 -0.76 -10.02 -14.07
N ALA A 263 -1.72 -9.18 -14.47
CA ALA A 263 -1.44 -7.82 -14.90
C ALA A 263 -1.10 -6.90 -13.73
N VAL A 264 -0.18 -5.97 -13.98
CA VAL A 264 0.22 -4.96 -13.00
C VAL A 264 0.37 -3.60 -13.69
N ASP A 265 0.11 -2.55 -12.93
CA ASP A 265 0.24 -1.18 -13.39
C ASP A 265 1.72 -0.77 -13.51
N ILE A 266 2.11 -0.24 -14.68
CA ILE A 266 3.47 0.24 -14.96
C ILE A 266 3.53 1.74 -14.79
N ASN A 267 4.50 2.18 -14.03
CA ASN A 267 4.69 3.58 -13.66
C ASN A 267 6.08 4.08 -14.05
N PHE A 268 6.17 5.37 -14.36
CA PHE A 268 7.43 6.07 -14.55
C PHE A 268 7.49 7.28 -13.64
N ALA A 269 8.53 7.36 -12.81
CA ALA A 269 8.88 8.60 -12.12
C ALA A 269 9.52 9.56 -13.13
N MET A 270 9.09 10.83 -13.11
CA MET A 270 9.46 11.83 -14.09
C MET A 270 10.37 12.89 -13.46
N LYS A 271 11.35 13.36 -14.21
CA LYS A 271 12.14 14.52 -13.82
C LYS A 271 11.23 15.75 -13.74
N THR A 272 11.12 16.34 -12.56
CA THR A 272 10.37 17.58 -12.39
C THR A 272 11.14 18.75 -13.02
N THR A 273 10.51 19.42 -13.98
CA THR A 273 11.04 20.66 -14.57
C THR A 273 10.60 21.86 -13.73
N SER A 274 10.90 21.91 -12.45
CA SER A 274 10.70 23.11 -11.66
C SER A 274 11.97 23.47 -10.92
N SER A 275 12.35 24.71 -11.08
CA SER A 275 13.43 25.41 -10.40
C SER A 275 13.17 25.44 -8.90
N SER A 276 13.66 24.46 -8.18
CA SER A 276 14.17 24.47 -6.80
C SER A 276 14.45 23.04 -6.39
N ASP A 277 15.69 22.80 -6.05
CA ASP A 277 16.23 21.52 -5.64
C ASP A 277 15.46 20.91 -4.45
N ASN A 278 14.71 19.86 -4.74
CA ASN A 278 14.33 18.83 -3.78
C ASN A 278 14.20 17.52 -4.55
N ASN A 279 15.32 16.87 -4.83
CA ASN A 279 15.43 15.57 -5.46
C ASN A 279 15.15 14.49 -4.40
N PRO A 280 14.14 13.62 -4.57
CA PRO A 280 14.02 12.41 -3.78
C PRO A 280 14.84 11.31 -4.45
N GLY A 281 16.08 11.13 -4.02
CA GLY A 281 16.85 9.98 -4.44
C GLY A 281 18.31 10.30 -4.75
N THR A 282 19.12 10.31 -3.75
CA THR A 282 20.52 9.94 -3.57
C THR A 282 21.18 10.88 -2.56
N SER A 283 21.25 10.51 -1.32
CA SER A 283 22.29 11.01 -0.43
C SER A 283 23.08 9.82 0.08
N THR A 284 24.12 9.50 -0.67
CA THR A 284 25.32 8.88 -0.13
C THR A 284 26.37 9.98 -0.08
N GLU A 285 26.47 10.67 1.03
CA GLU A 285 27.73 11.27 1.46
C GLU A 285 27.78 11.32 2.99
N LYS A 286 28.82 10.68 3.49
CA LYS A 286 29.26 10.64 4.87
C LYS A 286 29.92 12.00 5.19
N PRO A 287 29.54 12.74 6.23
CA PRO A 287 30.32 13.89 6.65
C PRO A 287 31.57 13.48 7.42
N ALA A 288 32.70 14.00 7.00
CA ALA A 288 33.95 13.97 7.74
C ALA A 288 33.86 14.91 8.94
N THR A 289 34.49 14.45 10.01
CA THR A 289 34.68 15.13 11.30
C THR A 289 35.38 16.47 11.19
N SER A 290 34.83 17.51 11.83
CA SER A 290 35.66 18.56 12.46
C SER A 290 34.96 19.05 13.72
N ALA A 291 35.71 19.01 14.81
CA ALA A 291 35.29 19.37 16.15
C ALA A 291 35.38 20.89 16.37
N THR A 292 34.40 21.49 16.99
CA THR A 292 34.59 22.60 17.94
C THR A 292 33.40 22.69 18.91
N LYS A 293 33.72 22.65 20.21
CA LYS A 293 32.84 22.91 21.36
C LYS A 293 32.89 24.41 21.63
N PRO A 294 31.86 25.15 22.10
CA PRO A 294 31.44 25.04 23.51
C PRO A 294 29.97 25.33 23.89
N THR A 295 29.67 24.90 25.10
CA THR A 295 28.92 25.57 26.19
C THR A 295 27.39 25.37 26.26
N THR A 296 27.02 24.54 27.20
CA THR A 296 25.85 24.42 28.07
C THR A 296 24.71 25.41 28.01
N THR A 297 23.49 24.89 27.77
CA THR A 297 22.34 25.20 28.63
C THR A 297 21.35 24.01 28.60
N ALA A 298 20.88 23.62 29.78
CA ALA A 298 20.06 22.43 30.03
C ALA A 298 18.66 22.55 29.45
N ALA A 299 18.24 21.57 28.65
CA ALA A 299 16.86 21.33 28.31
C ALA A 299 16.52 19.86 28.55
N LYS A 300 15.42 19.65 29.22
CA LYS A 300 14.93 18.38 29.77
C LYS A 300 14.85 17.26 28.73
N ASN A 301 15.52 16.14 29.03
CA ASN A 301 15.41 14.88 28.31
C ASN A 301 13.98 14.32 28.35
N ASN A 302 13.34 14.29 27.21
CA ASN A 302 12.16 13.47 26.99
C ASN A 302 12.57 12.35 26.03
N THR A 303 13.29 11.35 26.55
CA THR A 303 13.68 10.15 25.80
C THR A 303 12.46 9.26 25.59
N ARG A 304 11.90 9.29 24.39
CA ARG A 304 10.93 8.31 23.92
C ARG A 304 11.60 6.94 23.79
N PRO A 305 11.08 5.87 24.39
CA PRO A 305 11.65 4.54 24.25
C PRO A 305 11.67 4.10 22.78
N ALA A 306 12.76 3.46 22.36
CA ALA A 306 12.87 2.86 21.03
C ALA A 306 11.78 1.80 20.80
N PRO A 307 11.27 1.62 19.55
CA PRO A 307 10.24 0.64 19.26
C PRO A 307 10.75 -0.78 19.52
N VAL A 308 10.02 -1.50 20.35
CA VAL A 308 10.33 -2.90 20.67
C VAL A 308 9.88 -3.77 19.50
N LYS A 309 10.83 -4.41 18.81
CA LYS A 309 10.54 -5.38 17.76
C LYS A 309 9.86 -6.60 18.36
N LEU A 310 8.59 -6.81 18.05
CA LEU A 310 7.83 -7.98 18.50
C LEU A 310 8.39 -9.25 17.84
N ARG A 311 8.75 -10.25 18.63
CA ARG A 311 9.17 -11.56 18.14
C ARG A 311 7.99 -12.49 17.99
N THR A 312 8.03 -13.39 17.02
CA THR A 312 7.02 -14.44 16.85
C THR A 312 6.98 -15.34 18.09
N PRO A 313 5.82 -15.57 18.72
CA PRO A 313 5.74 -16.42 19.91
C PRO A 313 5.96 -17.90 19.56
N THR A 314 6.71 -18.60 20.40
CA THR A 314 6.74 -20.06 20.36
C THR A 314 5.57 -20.59 21.18
N ILE A 315 4.76 -21.47 20.56
CA ILE A 315 3.53 -21.97 21.16
C ILE A 315 3.68 -23.45 21.45
N LYS A 316 3.33 -23.87 22.68
CA LYS A 316 3.18 -25.27 23.06
C LYS A 316 1.73 -25.53 23.46
N VAL A 317 1.14 -26.58 22.88
CA VAL A 317 -0.20 -27.03 23.23
C VAL A 317 -0.08 -28.36 23.97
N LYS A 318 -0.64 -28.45 25.17
CA LYS A 318 -0.76 -29.69 25.93
C LYS A 318 -2.24 -30.05 26.09
N SER A 319 -2.61 -31.28 25.75
CA SER A 319 -3.93 -31.81 26.10
C SER A 319 -3.95 -32.15 27.59
N SER A 320 -4.84 -31.55 28.36
CA SER A 320 -4.89 -31.72 29.82
C SER A 320 -6.02 -32.60 30.31
N ALA A 321 -7.06 -32.85 29.51
CA ALA A 321 -8.16 -33.75 29.78
C ALA A 321 -9.09 -33.90 28.55
N LYS A 322 -10.10 -34.79 28.60
CA LYS A 322 -11.13 -34.84 27.55
C LYS A 322 -11.75 -33.46 27.31
N LYS A 323 -11.59 -32.95 26.07
CA LYS A 323 -12.10 -31.65 25.60
C LYS A 323 -11.44 -30.38 26.22
N LYS A 324 -10.26 -30.51 26.84
CA LYS A 324 -9.51 -29.36 27.34
C LYS A 324 -8.09 -29.34 26.75
N ALA A 325 -7.62 -28.17 26.35
CA ALA A 325 -6.25 -27.94 25.92
C ALA A 325 -5.65 -26.74 26.68
N GLN A 326 -4.43 -26.90 27.15
CA GLN A 326 -3.64 -25.82 27.74
C GLN A 326 -2.68 -25.27 26.69
N ILE A 327 -2.69 -23.97 26.53
CA ILE A 327 -1.83 -23.27 25.57
C ILE A 327 -0.84 -22.45 26.36
N ILE A 328 0.43 -22.63 26.03
CA ILE A 328 1.55 -21.95 26.67
C ILE A 328 2.35 -21.24 25.58
N TRP A 329 2.62 -19.94 25.76
CA TRP A 329 3.49 -19.16 24.87
C TRP A 329 4.50 -18.34 25.70
N ASN A 330 5.62 -17.98 25.07
CA ASN A 330 6.79 -17.40 25.75
C ASN A 330 6.96 -15.88 25.56
N LEU A 331 6.03 -15.19 24.89
CA LEU A 331 6.12 -13.74 24.72
C LEU A 331 5.29 -13.03 25.78
N LYS A 332 5.98 -12.17 26.53
CA LYS A 332 5.36 -11.20 27.42
C LYS A 332 5.83 -9.82 26.98
N GLY A 333 4.92 -8.93 26.65
CA GLY A 333 5.20 -7.53 26.34
C GLY A 333 4.17 -6.66 27.04
N ASN A 334 4.62 -5.58 27.67
CA ASN A 334 3.71 -4.60 28.28
C ASN A 334 2.88 -3.93 27.15
N GLY A 335 1.54 -3.99 27.28
CA GLY A 335 0.62 -3.40 26.30
C GLY A 335 0.26 -4.27 25.11
N VAL A 336 0.75 -5.53 25.03
CA VAL A 336 0.40 -6.47 23.95
C VAL A 336 -0.84 -7.26 24.35
N LYS A 337 -1.89 -7.21 23.53
CA LYS A 337 -3.11 -8.03 23.68
C LYS A 337 -3.07 -9.17 22.68
N TYR A 338 -3.38 -10.38 23.15
CA TYR A 338 -3.43 -11.59 22.31
C TYR A 338 -4.87 -12.00 22.07
N GLN A 339 -5.19 -12.40 20.84
CA GLN A 339 -6.48 -13.01 20.54
C GLN A 339 -6.28 -14.49 20.21
N VAL A 340 -7.04 -15.35 20.89
CA VAL A 340 -6.98 -16.79 20.73
C VAL A 340 -8.19 -17.26 19.91
N TYR A 341 -7.93 -17.99 18.84
CA TYR A 341 -8.96 -18.58 17.98
C TYR A 341 -8.83 -20.08 17.95
N TYR A 342 -9.93 -20.80 17.80
CA TYR A 342 -9.97 -22.26 17.64
C TYR A 342 -10.86 -22.66 16.48
N SER A 343 -10.57 -23.81 15.89
CA SER A 343 -11.43 -24.44 14.88
C SER A 343 -11.43 -25.96 15.05
N THR A 344 -12.56 -26.57 14.75
CA THR A 344 -12.70 -28.03 14.63
C THR A 344 -12.49 -28.52 13.19
N LYS A 345 -12.24 -27.63 12.24
CA LYS A 345 -12.02 -27.93 10.83
C LYS A 345 -10.63 -27.42 10.41
N LYS A 346 -9.91 -28.21 9.63
CA LYS A 346 -8.60 -27.83 9.11
C LYS A 346 -8.74 -26.58 8.24
N ASN A 347 -7.99 -25.52 8.58
CA ASN A 347 -7.86 -24.25 7.84
C ASN A 347 -9.14 -23.46 7.56
N LYS A 348 -10.24 -23.66 8.31
CA LYS A 348 -11.48 -22.88 8.18
C LYS A 348 -12.35 -22.93 9.44
N GLY A 349 -13.30 -22.00 9.53
CA GLY A 349 -14.30 -22.01 10.61
C GLY A 349 -13.74 -21.64 11.98
N TYR A 350 -12.73 -20.76 12.05
CA TYR A 350 -12.16 -20.30 13.31
C TYR A 350 -13.13 -19.44 14.10
N LYS A 351 -13.22 -19.71 15.41
CA LYS A 351 -14.01 -18.92 16.36
C LYS A 351 -13.08 -18.33 17.42
N LYS A 352 -13.32 -17.09 17.78
CA LYS A 352 -12.56 -16.41 18.84
C LYS A 352 -12.89 -17.04 20.19
N ALA A 353 -11.85 -17.50 20.89
CA ALA A 353 -11.97 -18.08 22.22
C ALA A 353 -11.76 -17.02 23.33
N ALA A 354 -10.74 -16.17 23.17
CA ALA A 354 -10.37 -15.19 24.19
C ALA A 354 -9.59 -14.01 23.59
N THR A 355 -9.59 -12.89 24.32
CA THR A 355 -8.59 -11.81 24.24
C THR A 355 -7.88 -11.76 25.58
N ILE A 356 -6.56 -11.77 25.59
CA ILE A 356 -5.73 -11.80 26.78
C ILE A 356 -4.79 -10.61 26.76
#